data_b05e26d9752ddfe74134fc4c3df57c3a
#
_entry.id   b05e26d9752ddfe74134fc4c3df57c3a
#
_cell.length_a   1.000
_cell.length_b   1.000
_cell.length_c   1.000
_cell.angle_alpha   90.00
_cell.angle_beta   90.00
_cell.angle_gamma   90.00
#
_symmetry.space_group_name_H-M   'P 1'
#
loop_
_entity.id
_entity.type
_entity.pdbx_description
1 polymer ?
#
loop_
_entity_poly.entity_id
_entity_poly.type
_entity_poly.pdbx_seq_one_letter_code
_entity_poly.pdbx_strand_id
1 'polypeptide(L)'
;EKDTEPDKYTVFDTMSADWGGEEDGFVLYEIPEEYSRTGGYFPEKMQVYTYCVCKQYGVRYDLVVALIEKESGYKFDKVGDDGHSIGYMQIYEECHRDRMERLNVTDLTNPYQNVLVGIDYLSELIERYGTIQDALAAYNYGEQGAKQHLWKNGIYVYEYNQTIMSRMKEIEEELEQDAGD
;
A
#
# COMPACT_ATOMS: atom_id res chain seq x y z
N GLU A 1 19.27 -19.58 -19.22
CA GLU A 1 18.28 -18.78 -18.48
C GLU A 1 17.34 -19.78 -17.83
N LYS A 2 17.51 -19.99 -16.52
CA LYS A 2 16.58 -20.76 -15.74
C LYS A 2 15.49 -19.78 -15.28
N ASP A 3 14.31 -19.89 -15.88
CA ASP A 3 13.08 -19.47 -15.22
C ASP A 3 12.98 -20.24 -13.90
N THR A 4 13.40 -19.63 -12.82
CA THR A 4 13.05 -20.11 -11.50
C THR A 4 11.58 -19.80 -11.34
N GLU A 5 10.74 -20.83 -11.50
CA GLU A 5 9.38 -20.77 -11.00
C GLU A 5 9.48 -20.32 -9.52
N PRO A 6 8.71 -19.28 -9.11
CA PRO A 6 8.68 -18.89 -7.72
C PRO A 6 8.26 -20.10 -6.88
N ASP A 7 9.03 -20.40 -5.83
CA ASP A 7 8.65 -21.42 -4.87
C ASP A 7 7.20 -21.19 -4.45
N LYS A 8 6.38 -22.20 -4.62
CA LYS A 8 4.92 -22.15 -4.36
C LYS A 8 4.61 -22.12 -2.86
N TYR A 9 5.05 -21.08 -2.20
CA TYR A 9 4.44 -20.71 -0.92
C TYR A 9 3.34 -19.70 -1.22
N THR A 10 2.11 -20.14 -1.14
CA THR A 10 1.01 -19.19 -1.14
C THR A 10 1.07 -18.44 0.20
N VAL A 11 0.95 -17.13 0.17
CA VAL A 11 0.79 -16.29 1.38
C VAL A 11 -0.35 -16.85 2.24
N PHE A 12 -1.30 -17.53 1.62
CA PHE A 12 -2.39 -18.25 2.25
C PHE A 12 -1.95 -19.39 3.17
N ASP A 13 -0.91 -20.17 2.84
CA ASP A 13 -0.48 -21.28 3.69
C ASP A 13 0.11 -20.81 5.03
N THR A 14 0.64 -19.59 5.06
CA THR A 14 1.19 -18.98 6.28
C THR A 14 0.26 -17.99 6.96
N MET A 15 -0.78 -17.52 6.28
CA MET A 15 -1.68 -16.45 6.73
C MET A 15 -3.15 -16.82 6.63
N SER A 16 -3.51 -18.02 6.20
CA SER A 16 -4.89 -18.47 5.95
C SER A 16 -5.80 -18.38 7.17
N ALA A 17 -5.24 -18.51 8.38
CA ALA A 17 -6.00 -18.35 9.62
C ALA A 17 -6.49 -16.90 9.82
N ASP A 18 -5.76 -15.92 9.28
CA ASP A 18 -6.05 -14.50 9.46
C ASP A 18 -6.77 -13.89 8.24
N TRP A 19 -6.77 -14.57 7.11
CA TRP A 19 -7.24 -14.03 5.84
C TRP A 19 -8.69 -14.36 5.49
N GLY A 20 -9.22 -15.50 5.95
CA GLY A 20 -10.63 -15.92 5.81
C GLY A 20 -11.13 -16.14 4.37
N GLY A 21 -10.26 -16.23 3.39
CA GLY A 21 -10.60 -16.36 1.98
C GLY A 21 -10.01 -17.61 1.31
N GLU A 22 -10.69 -18.11 0.30
CA GLU A 22 -10.30 -19.26 -0.50
C GLU A 22 -9.11 -18.97 -1.42
N GLU A 23 -8.37 -20.02 -1.76
CA GLU A 23 -7.09 -20.16 -2.45
C GLU A 23 -7.00 -19.54 -3.87
N ASP A 24 -7.38 -18.32 -4.11
CA ASP A 24 -7.22 -17.73 -5.43
C ASP A 24 -5.90 -16.98 -5.63
N GLY A 25 -4.85 -17.77 -5.89
CA GLY A 25 -3.78 -17.30 -6.77
C GLY A 25 -2.82 -16.24 -6.22
N PHE A 26 -2.68 -16.09 -4.90
CA PHE A 26 -1.69 -15.20 -4.36
C PHE A 26 -0.30 -15.81 -4.48
N VAL A 27 0.57 -15.22 -5.29
CA VAL A 27 1.95 -15.68 -5.45
C VAL A 27 2.83 -14.95 -4.44
N LEU A 28 3.48 -15.71 -3.55
CA LEU A 28 4.48 -15.16 -2.65
C LEU A 28 5.75 -14.87 -3.46
N TYR A 29 6.10 -13.60 -3.58
CA TYR A 29 7.39 -13.19 -4.10
C TYR A 29 8.38 -13.05 -2.95
N GLU A 30 9.60 -13.51 -3.17
CA GLU A 30 10.70 -13.18 -2.27
C GLU A 30 10.97 -11.68 -2.34
N ILE A 31 11.00 -11.00 -1.18
CA ILE A 31 11.39 -9.61 -1.14
C ILE A 31 12.87 -9.54 -1.46
N PRO A 32 13.30 -8.75 -2.47
CA PRO A 32 14.71 -8.49 -2.69
C PRO A 32 15.37 -8.00 -1.38
N GLU A 33 16.61 -8.40 -1.14
CA GLU A 33 17.33 -8.08 0.10
C GLU A 33 17.34 -6.57 0.37
N GLU A 34 17.47 -5.77 -0.68
CA GLU A 34 17.40 -4.32 -0.65
C GLU A 34 16.04 -3.76 -0.17
N TYR A 35 14.96 -4.56 -0.21
CA TYR A 35 13.65 -4.16 0.31
C TYR A 35 13.36 -4.74 1.70
N SER A 36 14.24 -5.57 2.22
CA SER A 36 14.11 -6.18 3.52
C SER A 36 14.61 -5.21 4.61
N ARG A 37 13.68 -4.53 5.27
CA ARG A 37 13.99 -3.70 6.42
C ARG A 37 14.06 -4.53 7.68
N THR A 38 15.24 -4.94 8.08
CA THR A 38 15.49 -5.62 9.35
C THR A 38 15.43 -4.64 10.51
N GLY A 39 14.64 -4.95 11.54
CA GLY A 39 14.53 -4.16 12.76
C GLY A 39 13.69 -2.89 12.65
N GLY A 40 12.91 -2.75 11.59
CA GLY A 40 12.07 -1.59 11.35
C GLY A 40 10.71 -1.64 12.04
N TYR A 41 9.98 -0.56 11.90
CA TYR A 41 8.65 -0.32 12.45
C TYR A 41 7.54 -1.12 11.74
N PHE A 42 7.88 -1.77 10.62
CA PHE A 42 6.96 -2.53 9.78
C PHE A 42 7.37 -4.00 9.82
N PRO A 43 6.54 -4.89 10.41
CA PRO A 43 6.90 -6.30 10.61
C PRO A 43 7.27 -7.00 9.31
N GLU A 44 8.24 -7.91 9.34
CA GLU A 44 8.73 -8.64 8.18
C GLU A 44 7.61 -9.31 7.37
N LYS A 45 6.66 -9.97 8.05
CA LYS A 45 5.49 -10.58 7.38
C LYS A 45 4.66 -9.55 6.61
N MET A 46 4.50 -8.36 7.15
CA MET A 46 3.79 -7.28 6.47
C MET A 46 4.60 -6.72 5.30
N GLN A 47 5.92 -6.69 5.40
CA GLN A 47 6.79 -6.27 4.29
C GLN A 47 6.65 -7.24 3.12
N VAL A 48 6.77 -8.55 3.37
CA VAL A 48 6.60 -9.60 2.36
C VAL A 48 5.23 -9.50 1.70
N TYR A 49 4.19 -9.46 2.50
CA TYR A 49 2.82 -9.37 2.01
C TYR A 49 2.60 -8.12 1.16
N THR A 50 2.99 -6.96 1.66
CA THR A 50 2.85 -5.69 0.97
C THR A 50 3.61 -5.69 -0.36
N TYR A 51 4.83 -6.23 -0.37
CA TYR A 51 5.61 -6.38 -1.60
C TYR A 51 4.90 -7.25 -2.63
N CYS A 52 4.36 -8.40 -2.21
CA CYS A 52 3.64 -9.30 -3.11
C CYS A 52 2.38 -8.64 -3.69
N VAL A 53 1.60 -7.94 -2.88
CA VAL A 53 0.43 -7.19 -3.36
C VAL A 53 0.86 -6.08 -4.33
N CYS A 54 1.91 -5.34 -4.03
CA CYS A 54 2.46 -4.32 -4.92
C CYS A 54 2.85 -4.90 -6.28
N LYS A 55 3.49 -6.06 -6.31
CA LYS A 55 3.85 -6.76 -7.55
C LYS A 55 2.63 -7.16 -8.37
N GLN A 56 1.60 -7.68 -7.73
CA GLN A 56 0.36 -8.07 -8.42
C GLN A 56 -0.36 -6.87 -9.05
N TYR A 57 -0.35 -5.73 -8.37
CA TYR A 57 -1.02 -4.51 -8.82
C TYR A 57 -0.14 -3.59 -9.68
N GLY A 58 1.14 -3.92 -9.86
CA GLY A 58 2.07 -3.07 -10.59
C GLY A 58 2.33 -1.72 -9.91
N VAL A 59 2.21 -1.66 -8.58
CA VAL A 59 2.46 -0.47 -7.78
C VAL A 59 3.86 -0.56 -7.16
N ARG A 60 4.56 0.55 -7.08
CA ARG A 60 5.89 0.62 -6.46
C ARG A 60 5.79 0.35 -4.95
N TYR A 61 6.60 -0.57 -4.46
CA TYR A 61 6.66 -0.93 -3.04
C TYR A 61 7.12 0.23 -2.15
N ASP A 62 8.17 0.95 -2.56
CA ASP A 62 8.69 2.13 -1.85
C ASP A 62 7.63 3.24 -1.70
N LEU A 63 6.79 3.45 -2.72
CA LEU A 63 5.64 4.36 -2.63
C LEU A 63 4.64 3.91 -1.56
N VAL A 64 4.29 2.63 -1.55
CA VAL A 64 3.31 2.11 -0.58
C VAL A 64 3.86 2.17 0.84
N VAL A 65 5.13 1.84 1.05
CA VAL A 65 5.78 1.96 2.36
C VAL A 65 5.81 3.41 2.84
N ALA A 66 6.15 4.37 1.96
CA ALA A 66 6.12 5.79 2.29
C ALA A 66 4.70 6.28 2.62
N LEU A 67 3.69 5.79 1.90
CA LEU A 67 2.28 6.10 2.16
C LEU A 67 1.84 5.55 3.52
N ILE A 68 2.15 4.30 3.85
CA ILE A 68 1.85 3.69 5.16
C ILE A 68 2.52 4.48 6.29
N GLU A 69 3.78 4.89 6.11
CA GLU A 69 4.49 5.74 7.08
C GLU A 69 3.73 7.06 7.31
N LYS A 70 3.30 7.74 6.25
CA LYS A 70 2.56 9.00 6.34
C LYS A 70 1.18 8.81 6.97
N GLU A 71 0.45 7.79 6.59
CA GLU A 71 -0.92 7.56 7.05
C GLU A 71 -0.99 7.11 8.49
N SER A 72 -0.18 6.15 8.89
CA SER A 72 -0.30 5.51 10.20
C SER A 72 0.96 5.52 11.06
N GLY A 73 2.12 5.89 10.51
CA GLY A 73 3.39 5.69 11.19
C GLY A 73 3.65 4.21 11.50
N TYR A 74 3.23 3.33 10.60
CA TYR A 74 3.31 1.86 10.75
C TYR A 74 2.48 1.29 11.92
N LYS A 75 1.41 1.96 12.32
CA LYS A 75 0.48 1.47 13.36
C LYS A 75 -0.73 0.84 12.71
N PHE A 76 -0.83 -0.49 12.79
CA PHE A 76 -1.93 -1.25 12.18
C PHE A 76 -3.29 -0.96 12.84
N ASP A 77 -3.29 -0.56 14.09
CA ASP A 77 -4.45 -0.27 14.92
C ASP A 77 -4.81 1.22 14.97
N LYS A 78 -4.15 2.04 14.13
CA LYS A 78 -4.48 3.47 14.07
C LYS A 78 -5.91 3.68 13.58
N VAL A 79 -6.63 4.52 14.31
CA VAL A 79 -7.95 5.01 13.94
C VAL A 79 -7.89 6.53 13.88
N GLY A 80 -8.24 7.08 12.73
CA GLY A 80 -8.24 8.53 12.46
C GLY A 80 -9.63 9.04 12.07
N ASP A 81 -9.74 10.33 11.76
CA ASP A 81 -10.93 10.99 11.25
C ASP A 81 -12.19 10.63 12.06
N ASP A 82 -12.13 10.86 13.38
CA ASP A 82 -13.23 10.57 14.33
C ASP A 82 -13.76 9.13 14.27
N GLY A 83 -12.89 8.17 13.96
CA GLY A 83 -13.23 6.76 13.92
C GLY A 83 -13.48 6.17 12.53
N HIS A 84 -13.34 6.96 11.49
CA HIS A 84 -13.66 6.54 10.11
C HIS A 84 -12.49 5.97 9.33
N SER A 85 -11.27 6.47 9.56
CA SER A 85 -10.06 6.01 8.88
C SER A 85 -9.36 4.92 9.69
N ILE A 86 -9.13 3.76 9.08
CA ILE A 86 -8.70 2.55 9.79
C ILE A 86 -7.37 2.03 9.24
N GLY A 87 -6.46 1.67 10.16
CA GLY A 87 -5.32 0.81 9.93
C GLY A 87 -4.12 1.46 9.24
N TYR A 88 -3.26 0.62 8.71
CA TYR A 88 -2.01 1.03 8.04
C TYR A 88 -2.20 2.10 6.97
N MET A 89 -3.20 1.94 6.12
CA MET A 89 -3.44 2.81 4.98
C MET A 89 -4.60 3.78 5.19
N GLN A 90 -5.14 3.86 6.42
CA GLN A 90 -6.19 4.80 6.81
C GLN A 90 -7.39 4.77 5.86
N ILE A 91 -7.95 3.59 5.68
CA ILE A 91 -9.06 3.33 4.78
C ILE A 91 -10.39 3.75 5.40
N TYR A 92 -11.17 4.53 4.66
CA TYR A 92 -12.51 4.95 5.03
C TYR A 92 -13.52 3.92 4.51
N GLU A 93 -13.99 3.04 5.38
CA GLU A 93 -14.82 1.89 5.02
C GLU A 93 -16.03 2.26 4.17
N GLU A 94 -16.73 3.32 4.55
CA GLU A 94 -17.96 3.74 3.87
C GLU A 94 -17.74 4.11 2.40
N CYS A 95 -16.52 4.58 2.06
CA CYS A 95 -16.14 4.92 0.69
C CYS A 95 -15.69 3.70 -0.13
N HIS A 96 -15.42 2.57 0.51
CA HIS A 96 -14.77 1.41 -0.11
C HIS A 96 -15.57 0.11 0.00
N ARG A 97 -16.86 0.15 0.36
CA ARG A 97 -17.70 -1.05 0.52
C ARG A 97 -17.73 -1.92 -0.73
N ASP A 98 -17.96 -1.34 -1.89
CA ASP A 98 -17.99 -2.07 -3.16
C ASP A 98 -16.63 -2.70 -3.49
N ARG A 99 -15.53 -1.99 -3.14
CA ARG A 99 -14.16 -2.49 -3.28
C ARG A 99 -13.90 -3.65 -2.35
N MET A 100 -14.30 -3.53 -1.09
CA MET A 100 -14.18 -4.59 -0.09
C MET A 100 -14.96 -5.84 -0.51
N GLU A 101 -16.17 -5.68 -0.98
CA GLU A 101 -16.99 -6.79 -1.49
C GLU A 101 -16.30 -7.49 -2.67
N ARG A 102 -15.81 -6.73 -3.66
CA ARG A 102 -15.09 -7.28 -4.81
C ARG A 102 -13.81 -8.01 -4.44
N LEU A 103 -13.11 -7.54 -3.41
CA LEU A 103 -11.86 -8.13 -2.91
C LEU A 103 -12.08 -9.21 -1.84
N ASN A 104 -13.34 -9.51 -1.51
CA ASN A 104 -13.70 -10.42 -0.42
C ASN A 104 -13.10 -10.01 0.94
N VAL A 105 -13.01 -8.71 1.18
CA VAL A 105 -12.53 -8.11 2.42
C VAL A 105 -13.71 -7.83 3.35
N THR A 106 -13.61 -8.26 4.59
CA THR A 106 -14.69 -8.14 5.60
C THR A 106 -14.30 -7.33 6.83
N ASP A 107 -13.00 -7.12 7.04
CA ASP A 107 -12.50 -6.48 8.26
C ASP A 107 -11.26 -5.62 7.97
N LEU A 108 -11.43 -4.31 7.98
CA LEU A 108 -10.32 -3.35 7.79
C LEU A 108 -9.40 -3.23 9.01
N THR A 109 -9.76 -3.77 10.15
CA THR A 109 -8.85 -3.87 11.30
C THR A 109 -7.82 -4.98 11.13
N ASN A 110 -8.07 -5.93 10.22
CA ASN A 110 -7.08 -6.90 9.78
C ASN A 110 -6.02 -6.20 8.92
N PRO A 111 -4.74 -6.19 9.32
CA PRO A 111 -3.69 -5.42 8.64
C PRO A 111 -3.47 -5.86 7.19
N TYR A 112 -3.63 -7.14 6.89
CA TYR A 112 -3.48 -7.68 5.54
C TYR A 112 -4.63 -7.22 4.63
N GLN A 113 -5.86 -7.31 5.09
CA GLN A 113 -7.03 -6.85 4.37
C GLN A 113 -6.98 -5.33 4.14
N ASN A 114 -6.52 -4.58 5.14
CA ASN A 114 -6.34 -3.14 5.04
C ASN A 114 -5.37 -2.75 3.94
N VAL A 115 -4.20 -3.36 3.90
CA VAL A 115 -3.16 -3.11 2.88
C VAL A 115 -3.65 -3.50 1.49
N LEU A 116 -4.37 -4.61 1.35
CA LEU A 116 -4.94 -5.02 0.06
C LEU A 116 -5.89 -3.96 -0.50
N VAL A 117 -6.84 -3.50 0.31
CA VAL A 117 -7.80 -2.47 -0.10
C VAL A 117 -7.10 -1.17 -0.46
N GLY A 118 -6.12 -0.76 0.34
CA GLY A 118 -5.37 0.47 0.10
C GLY A 118 -4.53 0.43 -1.18
N ILE A 119 -3.87 -0.67 -1.47
CA ILE A 119 -3.07 -0.83 -2.70
C ILE A 119 -3.98 -0.92 -3.93
N ASP A 120 -5.08 -1.67 -3.86
CA ASP A 120 -6.06 -1.73 -4.95
C ASP A 120 -6.60 -0.32 -5.27
N TYR A 121 -6.95 0.45 -4.25
CA TYR A 121 -7.40 1.83 -4.44
C TYR A 121 -6.31 2.74 -5.03
N LEU A 122 -5.10 2.69 -4.49
CA LEU A 122 -3.99 3.48 -5.01
C LEU A 122 -3.66 3.13 -6.46
N SER A 123 -3.65 1.85 -6.80
CA SER A 123 -3.42 1.36 -8.16
C SER A 123 -4.44 1.93 -9.15
N GLU A 124 -5.73 1.91 -8.80
CA GLU A 124 -6.80 2.51 -9.60
C GLU A 124 -6.60 4.01 -9.79
N LEU A 125 -6.20 4.73 -8.74
CA LEU A 125 -5.94 6.16 -8.84
C LEU A 125 -4.71 6.48 -9.72
N ILE A 126 -3.65 5.67 -9.63
CA ILE A 126 -2.48 5.83 -10.49
C ILE A 126 -2.85 5.59 -11.95
N GLU A 127 -3.62 4.56 -12.24
CA GLU A 127 -4.11 4.29 -13.61
C GLU A 127 -4.98 5.42 -14.14
N ARG A 128 -5.88 5.94 -13.30
CA ARG A 128 -6.82 7.00 -13.68
C ARG A 128 -6.17 8.35 -13.92
N TYR A 129 -5.23 8.74 -13.09
CA TYR A 129 -4.62 10.08 -13.13
C TYR A 129 -3.25 10.13 -13.82
N GLY A 130 -2.59 8.99 -14.01
CA GLY A 130 -1.33 8.88 -14.75
C GLY A 130 -0.10 9.41 -14.02
N THR A 131 -0.24 10.05 -12.86
CA THR A 131 0.87 10.54 -12.03
C THR A 131 0.69 10.14 -10.58
N ILE A 132 1.81 9.86 -9.90
CA ILE A 132 1.80 9.54 -8.47
C ILE A 132 1.27 10.72 -7.65
N GLN A 133 1.68 11.94 -7.97
CA GLN A 133 1.26 13.13 -7.23
C GLN A 133 -0.25 13.35 -7.27
N ASP A 134 -0.89 13.16 -8.42
CA ASP A 134 -2.34 13.33 -8.54
C ASP A 134 -3.10 12.16 -7.92
N ALA A 135 -2.57 10.94 -8.04
CA ALA A 135 -3.12 9.78 -7.35
C ALA A 135 -3.10 9.96 -5.82
N LEU A 136 -1.99 10.45 -5.26
CA LEU A 136 -1.87 10.74 -3.84
C LEU A 136 -2.81 11.88 -3.39
N ALA A 137 -3.01 12.89 -4.23
CA ALA A 137 -3.97 13.95 -3.97
C ALA A 137 -5.41 13.41 -3.91
N ALA A 138 -5.78 12.55 -4.85
CA ALA A 138 -7.08 11.89 -4.86
C ALA A 138 -7.23 10.90 -3.70
N TYR A 139 -6.15 10.22 -3.30
CA TYR A 139 -6.15 9.33 -2.14
C TYR A 139 -6.48 10.09 -0.86
N ASN A 140 -5.82 11.22 -0.64
CA ASN A 140 -5.94 12.02 0.57
C ASN A 140 -7.27 12.81 0.67
N TYR A 141 -7.66 13.50 -0.40
CA TYR A 141 -8.85 14.35 -0.42
C TYR A 141 -10.13 13.65 -0.91
N GLY A 142 -10.01 12.42 -1.41
CA GLY A 142 -10.99 11.84 -2.30
C GLY A 142 -10.97 12.55 -3.67
N GLU A 143 -11.44 11.88 -4.71
CA GLU A 143 -11.39 12.43 -6.09
C GLU A 143 -12.13 13.76 -6.24
N GLN A 144 -13.30 13.89 -5.64
CA GLN A 144 -14.07 15.12 -5.68
C GLN A 144 -13.40 16.25 -4.88
N GLY A 145 -12.86 15.92 -3.71
CA GLY A 145 -12.13 16.87 -2.87
C GLY A 145 -10.88 17.40 -3.59
N ALA A 146 -10.10 16.53 -4.21
CA ALA A 146 -8.93 16.92 -4.99
C ALA A 146 -9.30 17.85 -6.16
N LYS A 147 -10.36 17.55 -6.90
CA LYS A 147 -10.85 18.43 -7.98
C LYS A 147 -11.28 19.80 -7.48
N GLN A 148 -12.02 19.85 -6.37
CA GLN A 148 -12.60 21.08 -5.86
C GLN A 148 -11.61 21.96 -5.10
N HIS A 149 -10.73 21.35 -4.31
CA HIS A 149 -9.86 22.08 -3.37
C HIS A 149 -8.42 22.25 -3.87
N LEU A 150 -7.94 21.35 -4.71
CA LEU A 150 -6.57 21.35 -5.20
C LEU A 150 -6.49 21.77 -6.68
N TRP A 151 -6.91 20.91 -7.58
CA TRP A 151 -6.65 21.07 -9.02
C TRP A 151 -7.34 22.27 -9.65
N LYS A 152 -8.57 22.57 -9.23
CA LYS A 152 -9.28 23.80 -9.66
C LYS A 152 -8.52 25.07 -9.30
N ASN A 153 -7.72 25.03 -8.23
CA ASN A 153 -6.91 26.15 -7.77
C ASN A 153 -5.44 26.06 -8.26
N GLY A 154 -5.13 25.13 -9.17
CA GLY A 154 -3.79 24.94 -9.71
C GLY A 154 -2.80 24.31 -8.71
N ILE A 155 -3.30 23.68 -7.64
CA ILE A 155 -2.49 23.02 -6.62
C ILE A 155 -2.34 21.55 -7.00
N TYR A 156 -1.16 21.16 -7.45
CA TYR A 156 -0.82 19.76 -7.81
C TYR A 156 0.17 19.14 -6.83
N VAL A 157 1.00 19.97 -6.20
CA VAL A 157 1.98 19.56 -5.19
C VAL A 157 1.70 20.34 -3.91
N TYR A 158 1.57 19.63 -2.81
CA TYR A 158 1.33 20.18 -1.49
C TYR A 158 1.96 19.25 -0.43
N GLU A 159 1.93 19.67 0.85
CA GLU A 159 2.69 18.99 1.92
C GLU A 159 2.51 17.47 1.92
N TYR A 160 1.29 16.96 1.80
CA TYR A 160 1.03 15.53 1.89
C TYR A 160 1.72 14.73 0.78
N ASN A 161 1.44 15.04 -0.50
CA ASN A 161 2.02 14.27 -1.60
C ASN A 161 3.52 14.51 -1.74
N GLN A 162 4.01 15.71 -1.45
CA GLN A 162 5.43 16.03 -1.45
C GLN A 162 6.19 15.22 -0.39
N THR A 163 5.65 15.11 0.82
CA THR A 163 6.25 14.33 1.90
C THR A 163 6.39 12.86 1.49
N ILE A 164 5.32 12.27 0.94
CA ILE A 164 5.33 10.87 0.51
C ILE A 164 6.31 10.64 -0.64
N MET A 165 6.30 11.50 -1.64
CA MET A 165 7.20 11.38 -2.80
C MET A 165 8.67 11.56 -2.42
N SER A 166 8.97 12.48 -1.49
CA SER A 166 10.32 12.65 -0.96
C SER A 166 10.77 11.43 -0.17
N ARG A 167 9.89 10.89 0.67
CA ARG A 167 10.19 9.68 1.46
C ARG A 167 10.37 8.45 0.58
N MET A 168 9.55 8.30 -0.45
CA MET A 168 9.69 7.24 -1.45
C MET A 168 11.11 7.27 -2.07
N LYS A 169 11.59 8.45 -2.44
CA LYS A 169 12.91 8.62 -3.02
C LYS A 169 14.03 8.30 -2.03
N GLU A 170 13.89 8.71 -0.76
CA GLU A 170 14.85 8.35 0.29
C GLU A 170 14.92 6.83 0.49
N ILE A 171 13.77 6.15 0.49
CA ILE A 171 13.71 4.70 0.59
C ILE A 171 14.43 4.04 -0.60
N GLU A 172 14.21 4.51 -1.82
CA GLU A 172 14.90 4.04 -3.02
C GLU A 172 16.42 4.21 -2.89
N GLU A 173 16.88 5.38 -2.45
CA GLU A 173 18.32 5.67 -2.25
C GLU A 173 18.94 4.82 -1.12
N GLU A 174 18.24 4.60 -0.02
CA GLU A 174 18.66 3.71 1.08
C GLU A 174 18.89 2.27 0.56
N LEU A 175 17.98 1.79 -0.30
CA LEU A 175 18.03 0.45 -0.86
C LEU A 175 19.18 0.26 -1.88
N GLU A 176 19.48 1.29 -2.68
CA GLU A 176 20.61 1.27 -3.62
C GLU A 176 21.95 1.27 -2.90
N GLN A 177 22.06 1.87 -1.72
CA GLN A 177 23.30 1.92 -0.94
C GLN A 177 23.61 0.57 -0.28
N ASP A 178 22.59 -0.11 0.24
CA ASP A 178 22.75 -1.41 0.89
C ASP A 178 23.10 -2.52 -0.12
N ALA A 179 22.70 -2.38 -1.38
CA ALA A 179 23.06 -3.31 -2.46
C ALA A 179 24.49 -3.15 -3.00
N GLY A 180 25.21 -2.11 -2.57
CA GLY A 180 26.55 -1.76 -3.04
C GLY A 180 27.70 -2.13 -2.07
N ASP A 181 27.40 -2.61 -0.89
CA ASP A 181 28.36 -3.06 0.12
C ASP A 181 28.37 -4.59 0.21
#